data_c88944aed6f615c69616114d2be553bb
#
_entry.id   c88944aed6f615c69616114d2be553bb
#
_cell.length_a   1.000
_cell.length_b   1.000
_cell.length_c   1.000
_cell.angle_alpha   90.00
_cell.angle_beta   90.00
_cell.angle_gamma   90.00
#
_symmetry.space_group_name_H-M   'P 1'
#
loop_
_entity.id
_entity.type
_entity.pdbx_description
1 polymer ?
#
loop_
_entity_poly.entity_id
_entity_poly.type
_entity_poly.pdbx_seq_one_letter_code
_entity_poly.pdbx_strand_id
1 'polypeptide(L)'
;MPTDAGPGRPAAPRGLILAAFAAIYIIWGSTYLAIRIGLETMPPFLMAGVRFLVAGAILFAWARIRGVAAPTRAQWRSAFILGALFLVVGNGGVVWAEQRVPSGLAALLVAMLPVWTVLIEWMQPGGQRPSLGIVAGLATGFAGLAILVAPTDGGVTIDPLGAGALLLASFSWAVAGVRSKRMALPASAPLSSGIQMLAGGALLVVVGVLAGDPGRLDLGGMSGRSVAAVAYLIVFGSLVGFSAFAWLLQVTTPSRVATYAYVNPVVAVLLGWALAGERLGTREFVAAVVIIAAVGLITTARARIPAKMAHGPAAAERGGAVSPRRAAVERR
;
A
#
# COMPACT_ATOMS: atom_id res chain seq x y z
N MET A 1 3.55 7.85 -41.11
CA MET A 1 4.43 8.82 -40.41
C MET A 1 4.53 8.36 -38.96
N PRO A 2 5.73 8.06 -38.42
CA PRO A 2 5.88 7.66 -37.03
C PRO A 2 5.73 8.90 -36.14
N THR A 3 4.87 8.80 -35.15
CA THR A 3 4.61 9.84 -34.16
C THR A 3 5.81 9.94 -33.22
N ASP A 4 6.38 11.13 -33.11
CA ASP A 4 7.41 11.55 -32.18
C ASP A 4 7.16 11.02 -30.75
N ALA A 5 7.90 10.01 -30.37
CA ALA A 5 8.17 9.71 -28.98
C ALA A 5 9.19 10.76 -28.52
N GLY A 6 8.76 11.65 -27.62
CA GLY A 6 9.64 12.61 -26.97
C GLY A 6 10.91 11.97 -26.41
N PRO A 7 12.01 12.74 -26.18
CA PRO A 7 13.34 12.22 -25.89
C PRO A 7 13.30 11.21 -24.74
N GLY A 8 13.60 9.95 -25.07
CA GLY A 8 13.47 8.80 -24.19
C GLY A 8 14.27 9.00 -22.90
N ARG A 9 13.57 8.93 -21.77
CA ARG A 9 14.26 8.71 -20.48
C ARG A 9 15.10 7.45 -20.62
N PRO A 10 16.41 7.49 -20.29
CA PRO A 10 17.25 6.30 -20.33
C PRO A 10 16.57 5.18 -19.51
N ALA A 11 16.51 3.99 -20.08
CA ALA A 11 15.94 2.84 -19.41
C ALA A 11 16.63 2.66 -18.04
N ALA A 12 15.84 2.55 -16.98
CA ALA A 12 16.37 2.41 -15.63
C ALA A 12 17.27 1.15 -15.55
N PRO A 13 18.44 1.21 -14.91
CA PRO A 13 19.35 0.08 -14.80
C PRO A 13 18.63 -1.13 -14.18
N ARG A 14 18.74 -2.30 -14.81
CA ARG A 14 18.10 -3.54 -14.35
C ARG A 14 18.46 -3.87 -12.90
N GLY A 15 19.73 -3.68 -12.51
CA GLY A 15 20.21 -3.90 -11.14
C GLY A 15 19.48 -3.00 -10.12
N LEU A 16 19.23 -1.74 -10.46
CA LEU A 16 18.49 -0.81 -9.56
C LEU A 16 17.02 -1.21 -9.42
N ILE A 17 16.40 -1.68 -10.51
CA ILE A 17 15.03 -2.21 -10.47
C ILE A 17 14.95 -3.42 -9.55
N LEU A 18 15.87 -4.39 -9.68
CA LEU A 18 15.94 -5.57 -8.82
C LEU A 18 16.19 -5.20 -7.35
N ALA A 19 17.11 -4.27 -7.09
CA ALA A 19 17.39 -3.79 -5.74
C ALA A 19 16.16 -3.11 -5.11
N ALA A 20 15.41 -2.31 -5.87
CA ALA A 20 14.20 -1.68 -5.39
C ALA A 20 13.09 -2.70 -5.10
N PHE A 21 12.92 -3.74 -5.94
CA PHE A 21 12.01 -4.84 -5.63
C PHE A 21 12.44 -5.61 -4.38
N ALA A 22 13.71 -5.99 -4.27
CA ALA A 22 14.23 -6.65 -3.07
C ALA A 22 13.99 -5.81 -1.82
N ALA A 23 14.22 -4.49 -1.92
CA ALA A 23 13.97 -3.56 -0.82
C ALA A 23 12.50 -3.61 -0.36
N ILE A 24 11.52 -3.46 -1.26
CA ILE A 24 10.10 -3.49 -0.86
C ILE A 24 9.66 -4.86 -0.37
N TYR A 25 10.19 -5.95 -0.91
CA TYR A 25 9.86 -7.32 -0.49
C TYR A 25 10.35 -7.62 0.92
N ILE A 26 11.62 -7.36 1.18
CA ILE A 26 12.25 -7.68 2.47
C ILE A 26 11.82 -6.66 3.53
N ILE A 27 11.94 -5.37 3.20
CA ILE A 27 11.69 -4.30 4.17
C ILE A 27 10.22 -4.30 4.59
N TRP A 28 9.27 -4.25 3.66
CA TRP A 28 7.85 -4.21 4.04
C TRP A 28 7.36 -5.52 4.65
N GLY A 29 7.90 -6.67 4.21
CA GLY A 29 7.62 -7.94 4.88
C GLY A 29 8.11 -7.97 6.33
N SER A 30 9.26 -7.35 6.62
CA SER A 30 9.81 -7.28 7.99
C SER A 30 9.16 -6.19 8.86
N THR A 31 8.41 -5.23 8.29
CA THR A 31 7.76 -4.18 9.08
C THR A 31 6.73 -4.71 10.07
N TYR A 32 6.06 -5.82 9.78
CA TYR A 32 5.14 -6.46 10.71
C TYR A 32 5.84 -6.88 11.99
N LEU A 33 6.97 -7.58 11.89
CA LEU A 33 7.77 -7.93 13.07
C LEU A 33 8.30 -6.69 13.79
N ALA A 34 8.78 -5.67 13.07
CA ALA A 34 9.27 -4.45 13.67
C ALA A 34 8.15 -3.67 14.41
N ILE A 35 6.92 -3.65 13.87
CA ILE A 35 5.75 -3.11 14.55
C ILE A 35 5.50 -3.90 15.85
N ARG A 36 5.47 -5.23 15.78
CA ARG A 36 5.28 -6.10 16.95
C ARG A 36 6.28 -5.79 18.06
N ILE A 37 7.58 -5.65 17.72
CA ILE A 37 8.63 -5.28 18.66
C ILE A 37 8.45 -3.87 19.21
N GLY A 38 8.05 -2.90 18.39
CA GLY A 38 7.76 -1.55 18.84
C GLY A 38 6.63 -1.50 19.87
N LEU A 39 5.60 -2.32 19.67
CA LEU A 39 4.42 -2.42 20.54
C LEU A 39 4.71 -3.07 21.90
N GLU A 40 5.90 -3.67 22.12
CA GLU A 40 6.27 -4.23 23.42
C GLU A 40 6.27 -3.16 24.52
N THR A 41 6.68 -1.92 24.20
CA THR A 41 6.80 -0.84 25.19
C THR A 41 6.26 0.51 24.72
N MET A 42 5.74 0.60 23.50
CA MET A 42 5.22 1.87 22.95
C MET A 42 3.74 1.78 22.62
N PRO A 43 2.95 2.84 22.90
CA PRO A 43 1.55 2.90 22.54
C PRO A 43 1.37 2.91 21.01
N PRO A 44 0.38 2.19 20.46
CA PRO A 44 0.29 1.87 19.04
C PRO A 44 0.19 3.09 18.12
N PHE A 45 -0.76 3.97 18.38
CA PHE A 45 -1.03 5.09 17.47
C PHE A 45 0.01 6.20 17.58
N LEU A 46 0.51 6.47 18.81
CA LEU A 46 1.61 7.43 19.00
C LEU A 46 2.89 6.94 18.33
N MET A 47 3.23 5.66 18.48
CA MET A 47 4.38 5.04 17.82
C MET A 47 4.28 5.21 16.30
N ALA A 48 3.15 4.85 15.70
CA ALA A 48 2.92 4.99 14.26
C ALA A 48 2.89 6.46 13.82
N GLY A 49 2.27 7.34 14.60
CA GLY A 49 2.19 8.77 14.31
C GLY A 49 3.56 9.44 14.29
N VAL A 50 4.37 9.23 15.32
CA VAL A 50 5.75 9.77 15.39
C VAL A 50 6.60 9.22 14.25
N ARG A 51 6.53 7.92 13.96
CA ARG A 51 7.22 7.29 12.83
C ARG A 51 6.94 8.05 11.53
N PHE A 52 5.67 8.28 11.21
CA PHE A 52 5.31 8.92 9.95
C PHE A 52 5.56 10.43 9.94
N LEU A 53 5.42 11.12 11.08
CA LEU A 53 5.79 12.52 11.18
C LEU A 53 7.28 12.75 10.92
N VAL A 54 8.14 11.95 11.55
CA VAL A 54 9.60 12.04 11.35
C VAL A 54 9.96 11.73 9.90
N ALA A 55 9.49 10.62 9.34
CA ALA A 55 9.78 10.24 7.96
C ALA A 55 9.21 11.27 6.96
N GLY A 56 7.99 11.76 7.20
CA GLY A 56 7.35 12.77 6.38
C GLY A 56 8.09 14.10 6.40
N ALA A 57 8.55 14.54 7.58
CA ALA A 57 9.34 15.76 7.73
C ALA A 57 10.67 15.67 6.96
N ILE A 58 11.36 14.52 7.05
CA ILE A 58 12.62 14.28 6.32
C ILE A 58 12.38 14.35 4.79
N LEU A 59 11.37 13.64 4.27
CA LEU A 59 11.06 13.64 2.84
C LEU A 59 10.60 15.02 2.35
N PHE A 60 9.79 15.70 3.15
CA PHE A 60 9.33 17.05 2.84
C PHE A 60 10.51 18.04 2.78
N ALA A 61 11.33 18.07 3.84
CA ALA A 61 12.51 18.94 3.91
C ALA A 61 13.48 18.66 2.76
N TRP A 62 13.77 17.37 2.50
CA TRP A 62 14.64 16.97 1.40
C TRP A 62 14.12 17.44 0.04
N ALA A 63 12.83 17.28 -0.25
CA ALA A 63 12.23 17.74 -1.49
C ALA A 63 12.30 19.28 -1.61
N ARG A 64 12.06 20.01 -0.51
CA ARG A 64 12.14 21.47 -0.48
C ARG A 64 13.56 22.00 -0.69
N ILE A 65 14.56 21.38 -0.06
CA ILE A 65 15.98 21.69 -0.26
C ILE A 65 16.40 21.45 -1.72
N ARG A 66 15.82 20.44 -2.38
CA ARG A 66 16.03 20.16 -3.80
C ARG A 66 15.28 21.11 -4.75
N GLY A 67 14.65 22.17 -4.24
CA GLY A 67 13.96 23.18 -5.05
C GLY A 67 12.58 22.77 -5.56
N VAL A 68 11.99 21.64 -5.08
CA VAL A 68 10.63 21.27 -5.46
C VAL A 68 9.65 22.30 -4.92
N ALA A 69 8.72 22.79 -5.76
CA ALA A 69 7.73 23.79 -5.37
C ALA A 69 6.89 23.35 -4.17
N ALA A 70 6.43 24.33 -3.36
CA ALA A 70 5.57 24.04 -2.21
C ALA A 70 4.25 23.41 -2.66
N PRO A 71 3.68 22.49 -1.85
CA PRO A 71 2.40 21.88 -2.16
C PRO A 71 1.27 22.91 -2.17
N THR A 72 0.35 22.76 -3.12
CA THR A 72 -0.87 23.57 -3.18
C THR A 72 -1.88 23.13 -2.12
N ARG A 73 -2.90 23.98 -1.86
CA ARG A 73 -4.02 23.61 -0.96
C ARG A 73 -4.75 22.34 -1.43
N ALA A 74 -4.92 22.15 -2.75
CA ALA A 74 -5.53 20.96 -3.32
C ALA A 74 -4.68 19.70 -3.03
N GLN A 75 -3.36 19.80 -3.14
CA GLN A 75 -2.44 18.70 -2.83
C GLN A 75 -2.43 18.35 -1.34
N TRP A 76 -2.49 19.34 -0.45
CA TRP A 76 -2.65 19.10 0.99
C TRP A 76 -3.98 18.41 1.32
N ARG A 77 -5.11 18.87 0.71
CA ARG A 77 -6.40 18.20 0.87
C ARG A 77 -6.33 16.73 0.45
N SER A 78 -5.71 16.45 -0.69
CA SER A 78 -5.49 15.08 -1.16
C SER A 78 -4.61 14.29 -0.19
N ALA A 79 -3.56 14.91 0.35
CA ALA A 79 -2.66 14.30 1.31
C ALA A 79 -3.37 13.94 2.63
N PHE A 80 -4.26 14.78 3.14
CA PHE A 80 -5.07 14.48 4.32
C PHE A 80 -6.01 13.29 4.08
N ILE A 81 -6.71 13.24 2.94
CA ILE A 81 -7.62 12.15 2.60
C ILE A 81 -6.83 10.83 2.46
N LEU A 82 -5.74 10.85 1.69
CA LEU A 82 -4.92 9.65 1.48
C LEU A 82 -4.15 9.26 2.74
N GLY A 83 -3.68 10.23 3.52
CA GLY A 83 -3.05 9.99 4.83
C GLY A 83 -4.02 9.33 5.81
N ALA A 84 -5.28 9.77 5.85
CA ALA A 84 -6.31 9.11 6.65
C ALA A 84 -6.53 7.66 6.20
N LEU A 85 -6.68 7.43 4.89
CA LEU A 85 -6.96 6.09 4.36
C LEU A 85 -5.75 5.15 4.47
N PHE A 86 -4.55 5.57 4.04
CA PHE A 86 -3.36 4.74 4.08
C PHE A 86 -2.79 4.57 5.49
N LEU A 87 -2.73 5.66 6.25
CA LEU A 87 -1.94 5.66 7.48
C LEU A 87 -2.81 5.54 8.73
N VAL A 88 -3.97 6.22 8.83
CA VAL A 88 -4.84 6.09 10.00
C VAL A 88 -5.58 4.76 9.95
N VAL A 89 -6.41 4.53 8.92
CA VAL A 89 -7.19 3.30 8.83
C VAL A 89 -6.30 2.13 8.44
N GLY A 90 -5.42 2.30 7.43
CA GLY A 90 -4.52 1.26 6.95
C GLY A 90 -3.48 0.88 8.00
N ASN A 91 -2.47 1.72 8.21
CA ASN A 91 -1.37 1.41 9.14
C ASN A 91 -1.80 1.42 10.61
N GLY A 92 -2.66 2.37 11.01
CA GLY A 92 -3.23 2.42 12.35
C GLY A 92 -4.03 1.16 12.68
N GLY A 93 -4.83 0.66 11.73
CA GLY A 93 -5.53 -0.63 11.87
C GLY A 93 -4.56 -1.80 12.06
N VAL A 94 -3.43 -1.83 11.33
CA VAL A 94 -2.40 -2.86 11.49
C VAL A 94 -1.76 -2.79 12.87
N VAL A 95 -1.26 -1.62 13.31
CA VAL A 95 -0.60 -1.50 14.63
C VAL A 95 -1.55 -1.80 15.78
N TRP A 96 -2.84 -1.46 15.65
CA TRP A 96 -3.84 -1.79 16.64
C TRP A 96 -4.11 -3.30 16.67
N ALA A 97 -4.23 -3.94 15.51
CA ALA A 97 -4.52 -5.37 15.39
C ALA A 97 -3.33 -6.24 15.83
N GLU A 98 -2.10 -5.83 15.60
CA GLU A 98 -0.90 -6.59 16.01
C GLU A 98 -0.71 -6.69 17.54
N GLN A 99 -1.47 -5.93 18.32
CA GLN A 99 -1.58 -6.18 19.77
C GLN A 99 -2.32 -7.48 20.09
N ARG A 100 -3.10 -8.04 19.16
CA ARG A 100 -3.99 -9.20 19.32
C ARG A 100 -3.70 -10.34 18.35
N VAL A 101 -3.12 -10.02 17.20
CA VAL A 101 -2.87 -10.96 16.09
C VAL A 101 -1.36 -11.06 15.86
N PRO A 102 -0.78 -12.26 15.76
CA PRO A 102 0.62 -12.45 15.40
C PRO A 102 1.00 -11.78 14.08
N SER A 103 2.24 -11.31 13.99
CA SER A 103 2.72 -10.50 12.85
C SER A 103 2.63 -11.24 11.51
N GLY A 104 2.91 -12.54 11.49
CA GLY A 104 2.77 -13.38 10.30
C GLY A 104 1.33 -13.48 9.82
N LEU A 105 0.36 -13.63 10.75
CA LEU A 105 -1.06 -13.71 10.41
C LEU A 105 -1.61 -12.33 9.99
N ALA A 106 -1.12 -11.25 10.60
CA ALA A 106 -1.46 -9.90 10.18
C ALA A 106 -1.07 -9.65 8.72
N ALA A 107 0.15 -10.04 8.33
CA ALA A 107 0.61 -9.94 6.94
C ALA A 107 -0.25 -10.76 5.96
N LEU A 108 -0.69 -11.97 6.35
CA LEU A 108 -1.57 -12.81 5.54
C LEU A 108 -2.96 -12.17 5.32
N LEU A 109 -3.55 -11.58 6.35
CA LEU A 109 -4.84 -10.89 6.25
C LEU A 109 -4.73 -9.62 5.37
N VAL A 110 -3.63 -8.87 5.50
CA VAL A 110 -3.37 -7.70 4.66
C VAL A 110 -3.10 -8.09 3.21
N ALA A 111 -2.63 -9.32 2.92
CA ALA A 111 -2.46 -9.83 1.56
C ALA A 111 -3.77 -9.94 0.76
N MET A 112 -4.94 -9.73 1.38
CA MET A 112 -6.22 -9.55 0.67
C MET A 112 -6.29 -8.23 -0.13
N LEU A 113 -5.33 -7.33 0.00
CA LEU A 113 -5.27 -6.06 -0.72
C LEU A 113 -5.53 -6.15 -2.25
N PRO A 114 -4.91 -7.07 -3.01
CA PRO A 114 -5.19 -7.21 -4.45
C PRO A 114 -6.64 -7.61 -4.75
N VAL A 115 -7.25 -8.41 -3.87
CA VAL A 115 -8.67 -8.82 -3.99
C VAL A 115 -9.56 -7.58 -3.90
N TRP A 116 -9.38 -6.76 -2.86
CA TRP A 116 -10.11 -5.50 -2.69
C TRP A 116 -9.89 -4.54 -3.86
N THR A 117 -8.65 -4.44 -4.33
CA THR A 117 -8.33 -3.55 -5.46
C THR A 117 -9.10 -3.93 -6.71
N VAL A 118 -9.19 -5.24 -7.05
CA VAL A 118 -9.97 -5.73 -8.18
C VAL A 118 -11.45 -5.39 -8.04
N LEU A 119 -12.03 -5.66 -6.87
CA LEU A 119 -13.44 -5.41 -6.60
C LEU A 119 -13.76 -3.91 -6.72
N ILE A 120 -12.93 -3.05 -6.12
CA ILE A 120 -13.12 -1.61 -6.18
C ILE A 120 -12.99 -1.08 -7.61
N GLU A 121 -12.00 -1.55 -8.39
CA GLU A 121 -11.83 -1.14 -9.79
C GLU A 121 -13.00 -1.59 -10.66
N TRP A 122 -13.53 -2.80 -10.42
CA TRP A 122 -14.70 -3.31 -11.15
C TRP A 122 -15.97 -2.52 -10.83
N MET A 123 -16.18 -2.15 -9.57
CA MET A 123 -17.36 -1.39 -9.14
C MET A 123 -17.36 0.08 -9.58
N GLN A 124 -16.26 0.59 -10.15
CA GLN A 124 -16.20 1.97 -10.64
C GLN A 124 -16.98 2.13 -11.97
N PRO A 125 -17.51 3.33 -12.25
CA PRO A 125 -18.10 3.62 -13.56
C PRO A 125 -17.09 3.36 -14.68
N GLY A 126 -17.46 2.50 -15.65
CA GLY A 126 -16.58 2.05 -16.72
C GLY A 126 -15.59 0.95 -16.31
N GLY A 127 -15.74 0.37 -15.12
CA GLY A 127 -14.93 -0.76 -14.65
C GLY A 127 -15.14 -2.00 -15.53
N GLN A 128 -14.03 -2.64 -15.91
CA GLN A 128 -14.09 -3.85 -16.71
C GLN A 128 -14.46 -5.05 -15.85
N ARG A 129 -15.28 -5.96 -16.41
CA ARG A 129 -15.61 -7.22 -15.75
C ARG A 129 -14.34 -8.03 -15.52
N PRO A 130 -14.15 -8.59 -14.31
CA PRO A 130 -13.02 -9.45 -14.04
C PRO A 130 -13.01 -10.65 -14.99
N SER A 131 -11.83 -11.00 -15.52
CA SER A 131 -11.66 -12.23 -16.31
C SER A 131 -11.89 -13.46 -15.42
N LEU A 132 -12.17 -14.61 -16.05
CA LEU A 132 -12.36 -15.86 -15.31
C LEU A 132 -11.19 -16.19 -14.37
N GLY A 133 -9.95 -15.92 -14.80
CA GLY A 133 -8.76 -16.09 -13.95
C GLY A 133 -8.75 -15.17 -12.73
N ILE A 134 -9.25 -13.95 -12.86
CA ILE A 134 -9.40 -13.02 -11.74
C ILE A 134 -10.49 -13.52 -10.79
N VAL A 135 -11.64 -13.97 -11.32
CA VAL A 135 -12.75 -14.51 -10.51
C VAL A 135 -12.29 -15.76 -9.73
N ALA A 136 -11.56 -16.67 -10.37
CA ALA A 136 -10.99 -17.83 -9.72
C ALA A 136 -10.02 -17.41 -8.59
N GLY A 137 -9.15 -16.42 -8.84
CA GLY A 137 -8.26 -15.89 -7.82
C GLY A 137 -9.01 -15.23 -6.65
N LEU A 138 -10.10 -14.49 -6.91
CA LEU A 138 -10.96 -13.93 -5.86
C LEU A 138 -11.57 -15.03 -5.00
N ALA A 139 -12.17 -16.06 -5.62
CA ALA A 139 -12.78 -17.18 -4.92
C ALA A 139 -11.75 -17.94 -4.04
N THR A 140 -10.56 -18.18 -4.61
CA THR A 140 -9.43 -18.80 -3.87
C THR A 140 -9.00 -17.94 -2.69
N GLY A 141 -8.92 -16.60 -2.86
CA GLY A 141 -8.54 -15.68 -1.78
C GLY A 141 -9.54 -15.68 -0.63
N PHE A 142 -10.84 -15.66 -0.93
CA PHE A 142 -11.88 -15.75 0.09
C PHE A 142 -11.91 -17.13 0.75
N ALA A 143 -11.64 -18.22 0.03
CA ALA A 143 -11.50 -19.54 0.62
C ALA A 143 -10.31 -19.62 1.60
N GLY A 144 -9.15 -19.08 1.22
CA GLY A 144 -7.99 -18.98 2.10
C GLY A 144 -8.26 -18.14 3.35
N LEU A 145 -8.96 -17.01 3.21
CA LEU A 145 -9.40 -16.19 4.33
C LEU A 145 -10.35 -16.97 5.26
N ALA A 146 -11.33 -17.68 4.70
CA ALA A 146 -12.26 -18.49 5.47
C ALA A 146 -11.54 -19.60 6.26
N ILE A 147 -10.57 -20.29 5.63
CA ILE A 147 -9.72 -21.27 6.33
C ILE A 147 -8.94 -20.61 7.48
N LEU A 148 -8.39 -19.41 7.26
CA LEU A 148 -7.58 -18.71 8.25
C LEU A 148 -8.38 -18.28 9.48
N VAL A 149 -9.60 -17.78 9.27
CA VAL A 149 -10.44 -17.18 10.33
C VAL A 149 -11.43 -18.18 10.96
N ALA A 150 -11.61 -19.35 10.37
CA ALA A 150 -12.55 -20.37 10.87
C ALA A 150 -12.25 -20.74 12.34
N PRO A 151 -13.26 -20.91 13.19
CA PRO A 151 -13.10 -21.44 14.53
C PRO A 151 -12.47 -22.85 14.50
N THR A 152 -11.60 -23.15 15.46
CA THR A 152 -10.98 -24.48 15.58
C THR A 152 -10.93 -24.91 17.03
N ASP A 153 -11.22 -26.19 17.26
CA ASP A 153 -11.04 -26.84 18.57
C ASP A 153 -9.53 -27.05 18.81
N GLY A 154 -8.95 -26.27 19.73
CA GLY A 154 -7.55 -26.42 20.17
C GLY A 154 -6.46 -25.76 19.32
N GLY A 155 -6.81 -24.95 18.29
CA GLY A 155 -5.86 -24.17 17.48
C GLY A 155 -5.64 -22.74 18.02
N VAL A 156 -4.74 -21.99 17.37
CA VAL A 156 -4.57 -20.55 17.61
C VAL A 156 -5.87 -19.84 17.22
N THR A 157 -6.61 -19.34 18.21
CA THR A 157 -7.81 -18.53 17.94
C THR A 157 -7.36 -17.14 17.50
N ILE A 158 -7.75 -16.77 16.28
CA ILE A 158 -7.52 -15.39 15.80
C ILE A 158 -8.59 -14.50 16.43
N ASP A 159 -8.17 -13.42 17.09
CA ASP A 159 -9.11 -12.41 17.61
C ASP A 159 -9.94 -11.85 16.44
N PRO A 160 -11.28 -12.03 16.44
CA PRO A 160 -12.13 -11.57 15.34
C PRO A 160 -12.08 -10.05 15.12
N LEU A 161 -11.89 -9.27 16.20
CA LEU A 161 -11.76 -7.82 16.09
C LEU A 161 -10.45 -7.43 15.43
N GLY A 162 -9.35 -8.09 15.79
CA GLY A 162 -8.06 -7.90 15.15
C GLY A 162 -8.09 -8.29 13.67
N ALA A 163 -8.70 -9.43 13.33
CA ALA A 163 -8.89 -9.85 11.95
C ALA A 163 -9.74 -8.85 11.14
N GLY A 164 -10.85 -8.40 11.71
CA GLY A 164 -11.72 -7.39 11.10
C GLY A 164 -10.99 -6.06 10.84
N ALA A 165 -10.17 -5.62 11.80
CA ALA A 165 -9.36 -4.41 11.66
C ALA A 165 -8.32 -4.54 10.53
N LEU A 166 -7.66 -5.69 10.37
CA LEU A 166 -6.71 -5.95 9.30
C LEU A 166 -7.38 -6.01 7.92
N LEU A 167 -8.56 -6.60 7.82
CA LEU A 167 -9.35 -6.61 6.59
C LEU A 167 -9.80 -5.20 6.22
N LEU A 168 -10.26 -4.39 7.18
CA LEU A 168 -10.61 -2.99 6.97
C LEU A 168 -9.37 -2.18 6.58
N ALA A 169 -8.23 -2.42 7.22
CA ALA A 169 -6.97 -1.78 6.89
C ALA A 169 -6.56 -2.04 5.44
N SER A 170 -6.59 -3.31 4.99
CA SER A 170 -6.26 -3.69 3.62
C SER A 170 -7.27 -3.15 2.61
N PHE A 171 -8.56 -3.12 2.94
CA PHE A 171 -9.59 -2.50 2.11
C PHE A 171 -9.38 -0.99 1.97
N SER A 172 -9.12 -0.29 3.07
CA SER A 172 -8.84 1.16 3.06
C SER A 172 -7.61 1.48 2.22
N TRP A 173 -6.57 0.65 2.31
CA TRP A 173 -5.37 0.78 1.48
C TRP A 173 -5.68 0.63 -0.01
N ALA A 174 -6.53 -0.34 -0.39
CA ALA A 174 -6.99 -0.52 -1.77
C ALA A 174 -7.78 0.69 -2.26
N VAL A 175 -8.72 1.21 -1.45
CA VAL A 175 -9.48 2.43 -1.77
C VAL A 175 -8.54 3.61 -1.99
N ALA A 176 -7.58 3.82 -1.10
CA ALA A 176 -6.60 4.89 -1.21
C ALA A 176 -5.75 4.75 -2.49
N GLY A 177 -5.27 3.55 -2.79
CA GLY A 177 -4.47 3.25 -3.98
C GLY A 177 -5.24 3.55 -5.28
N VAL A 178 -6.50 3.14 -5.36
CA VAL A 178 -7.34 3.41 -6.54
C VAL A 178 -7.68 4.89 -6.66
N ARG A 179 -8.02 5.56 -5.55
CA ARG A 179 -8.37 7.00 -5.55
C ARG A 179 -7.17 7.91 -5.80
N SER A 180 -5.97 7.54 -5.36
CA SER A 180 -4.76 8.35 -5.52
C SER A 180 -4.48 8.72 -6.98
N LYS A 181 -4.84 7.84 -7.92
CA LYS A 181 -4.69 8.07 -9.38
C LYS A 181 -5.50 9.26 -9.91
N ARG A 182 -6.55 9.67 -9.20
CA ARG A 182 -7.47 10.77 -9.60
C ARG A 182 -7.35 11.99 -8.70
N MET A 183 -6.45 11.97 -7.73
CA MET A 183 -6.26 13.06 -6.77
C MET A 183 -5.09 13.95 -7.17
N ALA A 184 -5.20 15.23 -6.86
CA ALA A 184 -4.11 16.18 -7.07
C ALA A 184 -2.97 15.87 -6.10
N LEU A 185 -1.85 15.38 -6.63
CA LEU A 185 -0.63 15.09 -5.87
C LEU A 185 0.57 15.78 -6.50
N PRO A 186 1.62 16.12 -5.71
CA PRO A 186 2.87 16.61 -6.28
C PRO A 186 3.48 15.59 -7.25
N ALA A 187 4.08 16.10 -8.35
CA ALA A 187 4.80 15.25 -9.31
C ALA A 187 6.07 14.62 -8.71
N SER A 188 6.66 15.29 -7.72
CA SER A 188 7.78 14.72 -6.95
C SER A 188 7.27 13.63 -6.00
N ALA A 189 7.69 12.38 -6.21
CA ALA A 189 7.30 11.26 -5.36
C ALA A 189 7.70 11.45 -3.88
N PRO A 190 8.93 11.93 -3.54
CA PRO A 190 9.28 12.22 -2.15
C PRO A 190 8.39 13.28 -1.51
N LEU A 191 8.06 14.37 -2.23
CA LEU A 191 7.16 15.40 -1.71
C LEU A 191 5.74 14.86 -1.52
N SER A 192 5.24 14.08 -2.48
CA SER A 192 3.92 13.44 -2.39
C SER A 192 3.83 12.50 -1.18
N SER A 193 4.82 11.63 -0.99
CA SER A 193 4.89 10.74 0.18
C SER A 193 5.06 11.53 1.48
N GLY A 194 5.93 12.55 1.48
CA GLY A 194 6.19 13.39 2.64
C GLY A 194 4.95 14.07 3.18
N ILE A 195 4.14 14.72 2.32
CA ILE A 195 2.90 15.39 2.77
C ILE A 195 1.83 14.39 3.22
N GLN A 196 1.73 13.21 2.61
CA GLN A 196 0.81 12.17 3.05
C GLN A 196 1.21 11.60 4.42
N MET A 197 2.51 11.41 4.66
CA MET A 197 3.03 10.97 5.95
C MET A 197 2.85 12.04 7.03
N LEU A 198 3.09 13.31 6.73
CA LEU A 198 2.85 14.40 7.67
C LEU A 198 1.37 14.50 8.04
N ALA A 199 0.47 14.48 7.06
CA ALA A 199 -0.97 14.55 7.30
C ALA A 199 -1.48 13.32 8.06
N GLY A 200 -1.14 12.11 7.59
CA GLY A 200 -1.60 10.88 8.24
C GLY A 200 -0.94 10.64 9.60
N GLY A 201 0.34 11.02 9.76
CA GLY A 201 1.05 10.95 11.04
C GLY A 201 0.44 11.89 12.08
N ALA A 202 0.11 13.14 11.69
CA ALA A 202 -0.59 14.07 12.56
C ALA A 202 -1.97 13.54 12.98
N LEU A 203 -2.74 12.98 12.03
CA LEU A 203 -4.03 12.35 12.34
C LEU A 203 -3.87 11.14 13.27
N LEU A 204 -2.82 10.31 13.09
CA LEU A 204 -2.53 9.18 13.99
C LEU A 204 -2.20 9.64 15.40
N VAL A 205 -1.45 10.73 15.57
CA VAL A 205 -1.19 11.32 16.88
C VAL A 205 -2.51 11.77 17.52
N VAL A 206 -3.40 12.44 16.77
CA VAL A 206 -4.72 12.82 17.26
C VAL A 206 -5.52 11.59 17.69
N VAL A 207 -5.56 10.54 16.87
CA VAL A 207 -6.23 9.27 17.22
C VAL A 207 -5.61 8.66 18.47
N GLY A 208 -4.28 8.65 18.60
CA GLY A 208 -3.57 8.15 19.79
C GLY A 208 -3.93 8.92 21.05
N VAL A 209 -4.01 10.25 20.97
CA VAL A 209 -4.45 11.08 22.11
C VAL A 209 -5.88 10.74 22.51
N LEU A 210 -6.79 10.62 21.54
CA LEU A 210 -8.19 10.26 21.80
C LEU A 210 -8.35 8.83 22.32
N ALA A 211 -7.45 7.91 21.91
CA ALA A 211 -7.42 6.52 22.38
C ALA A 211 -6.74 6.35 23.76
N GLY A 212 -6.24 7.44 24.36
CA GLY A 212 -5.59 7.40 25.67
C GLY A 212 -4.13 6.93 25.63
N ASP A 213 -3.48 6.90 24.46
CA ASP A 213 -2.08 6.52 24.31
C ASP A 213 -1.12 7.34 25.19
N PRO A 214 -1.30 8.67 25.40
CA PRO A 214 -0.44 9.44 26.32
C PRO A 214 -0.39 8.89 27.75
N GLY A 215 -1.51 8.38 28.27
CA GLY A 215 -1.57 7.76 29.58
C GLY A 215 -0.85 6.40 29.68
N ARG A 216 -0.53 5.79 28.54
CA ARG A 216 0.23 4.54 28.43
C ARG A 216 1.71 4.77 28.08
N LEU A 217 2.07 6.03 27.79
CA LEU A 217 3.42 6.38 27.36
C LEU A 217 4.33 6.48 28.59
N ASP A 218 5.20 5.52 28.77
CA ASP A 218 6.26 5.55 29.76
C ASP A 218 7.62 5.71 29.06
N LEU A 219 8.13 6.95 29.02
CA LEU A 219 9.41 7.25 28.36
C LEU A 219 10.57 6.56 29.06
N GLY A 220 10.51 6.34 30.38
CA GLY A 220 11.55 5.65 31.14
C GLY A 220 11.54 4.14 30.96
N GLY A 221 10.37 3.57 30.67
CA GLY A 221 10.16 2.15 30.42
C GLY A 221 10.34 1.72 28.96
N MET A 222 10.63 2.64 28.05
CA MET A 222 10.89 2.29 26.63
C MET A 222 12.14 1.44 26.50
N SER A 223 11.98 0.21 25.97
CA SER A 223 13.12 -0.66 25.72
C SER A 223 13.95 -0.17 24.53
N GLY A 224 15.28 -0.33 24.61
CA GLY A 224 16.17 -0.05 23.50
C GLY A 224 15.79 -0.85 22.23
N ARG A 225 15.21 -2.05 22.41
CA ARG A 225 14.71 -2.91 21.32
C ARG A 225 13.52 -2.27 20.59
N SER A 226 12.56 -1.72 21.33
CA SER A 226 11.41 -1.03 20.73
C SER A 226 11.83 0.27 20.05
N VAL A 227 12.74 1.05 20.64
CA VAL A 227 13.29 2.26 20.02
C VAL A 227 14.02 1.93 18.72
N ALA A 228 14.86 0.88 18.71
CA ALA A 228 15.54 0.42 17.49
C ALA A 228 14.56 -0.05 16.42
N ALA A 229 13.48 -0.74 16.81
CA ALA A 229 12.43 -1.15 15.88
C ALA A 229 11.73 0.05 15.24
N VAL A 230 11.40 1.09 16.02
CA VAL A 230 10.79 2.31 15.47
C VAL A 230 11.78 3.08 14.57
N ALA A 231 13.04 3.18 14.94
CA ALA A 231 14.08 3.75 14.09
C ALA A 231 14.21 2.97 12.76
N TYR A 232 14.17 1.64 12.81
CA TYR A 232 14.13 0.78 11.63
C TYR A 232 12.89 1.07 10.76
N LEU A 233 11.71 1.19 11.38
CA LEU A 233 10.47 1.53 10.69
C LEU A 233 10.53 2.91 10.03
N ILE A 234 11.16 3.91 10.65
CA ILE A 234 11.35 5.24 10.07
C ILE A 234 12.27 5.15 8.84
N VAL A 235 13.47 4.61 9.02
CA VAL A 235 14.50 4.61 7.98
C VAL A 235 14.15 3.64 6.85
N PHE A 236 13.95 2.38 7.18
CA PHE A 236 13.76 1.35 6.16
C PHE A 236 12.30 1.24 5.73
N GLY A 237 11.36 1.11 6.66
CA GLY A 237 9.95 0.95 6.36
C GLY A 237 9.33 2.15 5.66
N SER A 238 9.65 3.36 6.11
CA SER A 238 9.07 4.59 5.59
C SER A 238 9.95 5.27 4.54
N LEU A 239 11.18 5.70 4.87
CA LEU A 239 12.00 6.44 3.91
C LEU A 239 12.42 5.57 2.71
N VAL A 240 13.06 4.43 2.95
CA VAL A 240 13.56 3.56 1.87
C VAL A 240 12.40 2.85 1.16
N GLY A 241 11.52 2.19 1.89
CA GLY A 241 10.43 1.38 1.33
C GLY A 241 9.47 2.21 0.47
N PHE A 242 8.96 3.35 0.97
CA PHE A 242 8.08 4.21 0.18
C PHE A 242 8.79 4.88 -0.99
N SER A 243 10.07 5.26 -0.84
CA SER A 243 10.82 5.85 -1.96
C SER A 243 11.04 4.83 -3.07
N ALA A 244 11.42 3.60 -2.72
CA ALA A 244 11.57 2.50 -3.68
C ALA A 244 10.25 2.16 -4.37
N PHE A 245 9.15 2.07 -3.62
CA PHE A 245 7.80 1.84 -4.14
C PHE A 245 7.37 2.94 -5.11
N ALA A 246 7.48 4.20 -4.71
CA ALA A 246 7.11 5.34 -5.55
C ALA A 246 7.95 5.42 -6.84
N TRP A 247 9.25 5.12 -6.73
CA TRP A 247 10.13 5.05 -7.89
C TRP A 247 9.80 3.89 -8.82
N LEU A 248 9.54 2.69 -8.30
CA LEU A 248 9.11 1.53 -9.09
C LEU A 248 7.83 1.81 -9.88
N LEU A 249 6.87 2.52 -9.31
CA LEU A 249 5.64 2.93 -10.00
C LEU A 249 5.89 3.87 -11.18
N GLN A 250 7.04 4.57 -11.21
CA GLN A 250 7.42 5.44 -12.32
C GLN A 250 8.16 4.70 -13.45
N VAL A 251 8.90 3.62 -13.12
CA VAL A 251 9.77 2.93 -14.06
C VAL A 251 9.28 1.55 -14.49
N THR A 252 8.21 1.04 -13.85
CA THR A 252 7.60 -0.25 -14.19
C THR A 252 6.07 -0.23 -14.05
N THR A 253 5.42 -1.32 -14.42
CA THR A 253 3.96 -1.41 -14.37
C THR A 253 3.46 -1.62 -12.94
N PRO A 254 2.30 -1.04 -12.56
CA PRO A 254 1.68 -1.27 -11.25
C PRO A 254 1.49 -2.76 -10.92
N SER A 255 1.16 -3.59 -11.92
CA SER A 255 1.01 -5.04 -11.74
C SER A 255 2.31 -5.73 -11.31
N ARG A 256 3.47 -5.28 -11.83
CA ARG A 256 4.78 -5.79 -11.37
C ARG A 256 5.08 -5.32 -9.96
N VAL A 257 4.81 -4.05 -9.64
CA VAL A 257 5.03 -3.53 -8.29
C VAL A 257 4.17 -4.28 -7.28
N ALA A 258 2.91 -4.57 -7.60
CA ALA A 258 1.98 -5.29 -6.73
C ALA A 258 2.45 -6.71 -6.33
N THR A 259 3.51 -7.24 -6.95
CA THR A 259 4.06 -8.55 -6.57
C THR A 259 4.63 -8.59 -5.15
N TYR A 260 4.89 -7.44 -4.50
CA TYR A 260 5.25 -7.43 -3.07
C TYR A 260 4.18 -8.09 -2.19
N ALA A 261 2.91 -8.04 -2.60
CA ALA A 261 1.82 -8.65 -1.86
C ALA A 261 1.92 -10.19 -1.73
N TYR A 262 2.73 -10.86 -2.57
CA TYR A 262 3.02 -12.30 -2.44
C TYR A 262 4.16 -12.58 -1.47
N VAL A 263 5.18 -11.72 -1.50
CA VAL A 263 6.44 -11.97 -0.83
C VAL A 263 6.40 -11.50 0.62
N ASN A 264 5.72 -10.37 0.87
CA ASN A 264 5.63 -9.80 2.21
C ASN A 264 5.09 -10.77 3.27
N PRO A 265 3.98 -11.51 3.04
CA PRO A 265 3.52 -12.50 4.01
C PRO A 265 4.52 -13.61 4.26
N VAL A 266 5.25 -14.06 3.22
CA VAL A 266 6.29 -15.10 3.38
C VAL A 266 7.41 -14.57 4.28
N VAL A 267 7.89 -13.37 4.02
CA VAL A 267 8.94 -12.73 4.84
C VAL A 267 8.46 -12.53 6.27
N ALA A 268 7.23 -12.00 6.46
CA ALA A 268 6.66 -11.76 7.78
C ALA A 268 6.53 -13.04 8.60
N VAL A 269 6.02 -14.10 7.99
CA VAL A 269 5.86 -15.42 8.61
C VAL A 269 7.21 -16.02 9.00
N LEU A 270 8.19 -16.00 8.10
CA LEU A 270 9.53 -16.51 8.38
C LEU A 270 10.22 -15.74 9.51
N LEU A 271 10.10 -14.42 9.52
CA LEU A 271 10.71 -13.59 10.56
C LEU A 271 9.96 -13.73 11.91
N GLY A 272 8.63 -13.81 11.89
CA GLY A 272 7.80 -14.05 13.07
C GLY A 272 8.17 -15.39 13.73
N TRP A 273 8.31 -16.46 12.93
CA TRP A 273 8.76 -17.74 13.41
C TRP A 273 10.21 -17.71 13.95
N ALA A 274 11.16 -17.17 13.18
CA ALA A 274 12.57 -17.22 13.51
C ALA A 274 12.97 -16.29 14.67
N LEU A 275 12.34 -15.13 14.81
CA LEU A 275 12.80 -14.06 15.72
C LEU A 275 11.79 -13.68 16.81
N ALA A 276 10.49 -13.98 16.62
CA ALA A 276 9.44 -13.68 17.60
C ALA A 276 8.84 -14.94 18.26
N GLY A 277 9.31 -16.13 17.89
CA GLY A 277 8.79 -17.38 18.44
C GLY A 277 7.33 -17.68 18.06
N GLU A 278 6.82 -17.01 17.01
CA GLU A 278 5.46 -17.24 16.49
C GLU A 278 5.35 -18.68 15.96
N ARG A 279 4.32 -19.41 16.35
CA ARG A 279 4.06 -20.77 15.87
C ARG A 279 3.01 -20.73 14.77
N LEU A 280 3.31 -21.43 13.67
CA LEU A 280 2.36 -21.66 12.60
C LEU A 280 1.83 -23.08 12.71
N GLY A 281 0.54 -23.21 12.86
CA GLY A 281 -0.15 -24.50 12.74
C GLY A 281 -0.31 -24.91 11.27
N THR A 282 -0.71 -26.14 11.04
CA THR A 282 -0.99 -26.67 9.69
C THR A 282 -2.06 -25.85 8.97
N ARG A 283 -3.07 -25.37 9.69
CA ARG A 283 -4.15 -24.54 9.15
C ARG A 283 -3.65 -23.20 8.63
N GLU A 284 -2.83 -22.49 9.43
CA GLU A 284 -2.25 -21.21 9.07
C GLU A 284 -1.33 -21.37 7.85
N PHE A 285 -0.58 -22.46 7.79
CA PHE A 285 0.26 -22.78 6.64
C PHE A 285 -0.57 -23.03 5.36
N VAL A 286 -1.63 -23.85 5.46
CA VAL A 286 -2.54 -24.10 4.32
C VAL A 286 -3.21 -22.82 3.87
N ALA A 287 -3.74 -22.02 4.79
CA ALA A 287 -4.35 -20.73 4.48
C ALA A 287 -3.36 -19.78 3.78
N ALA A 288 -2.11 -19.73 4.26
CA ALA A 288 -1.05 -18.93 3.66
C ALA A 288 -0.79 -19.34 2.21
N VAL A 289 -0.63 -20.62 1.93
CA VAL A 289 -0.43 -21.16 0.57
C VAL A 289 -1.61 -20.77 -0.33
N VAL A 290 -2.85 -20.95 0.15
CA VAL A 290 -4.06 -20.63 -0.61
C VAL A 290 -4.17 -19.12 -0.91
N ILE A 291 -3.91 -18.25 0.08
CA ILE A 291 -3.94 -16.80 -0.10
C ILE A 291 -2.84 -16.36 -1.08
N ILE A 292 -1.62 -16.86 -0.94
CA ILE A 292 -0.51 -16.53 -1.84
C ILE A 292 -0.82 -16.99 -3.27
N ALA A 293 -1.36 -18.20 -3.45
CA ALA A 293 -1.79 -18.71 -4.75
C ALA A 293 -2.89 -17.83 -5.38
N ALA A 294 -3.87 -17.38 -4.58
CA ALA A 294 -4.94 -16.49 -5.02
C ALA A 294 -4.39 -15.15 -5.55
N VAL A 295 -3.48 -14.53 -4.79
CA VAL A 295 -2.81 -13.31 -5.21
C VAL A 295 -2.02 -13.56 -6.49
N GLY A 296 -1.36 -14.74 -6.64
CA GLY A 296 -0.70 -15.23 -7.85
C GLY A 296 -1.61 -15.25 -9.08
N LEU A 297 -2.75 -15.88 -8.93
CA LEU A 297 -3.76 -15.99 -9.99
C LEU A 297 -4.26 -14.61 -10.44
N ILE A 298 -4.60 -13.73 -9.47
CA ILE A 298 -5.10 -12.38 -9.78
C ILE A 298 -4.06 -11.57 -10.55
N THR A 299 -2.81 -11.58 -10.11
CA THR A 299 -1.77 -10.75 -10.72
C THR A 299 -1.37 -11.25 -12.10
N THR A 300 -1.24 -12.57 -12.28
CA THR A 300 -0.94 -13.16 -13.59
C THR A 300 -2.08 -12.97 -14.59
N ALA A 301 -3.34 -13.10 -14.13
CA ALA A 301 -4.51 -12.84 -14.96
C ALA A 301 -4.60 -11.36 -15.39
N ARG A 302 -4.27 -10.41 -14.49
CA ARG A 302 -4.20 -8.97 -14.82
C ARG A 302 -3.09 -8.66 -15.83
N ALA A 303 -1.95 -9.31 -15.71
CA ALA A 303 -0.82 -9.09 -16.63
C ALA A 303 -1.12 -9.52 -18.07
N ARG A 304 -2.09 -10.40 -18.28
CA ARG A 304 -2.54 -10.90 -19.59
C ARG A 304 -3.56 -9.99 -20.29
N ILE A 305 -4.11 -8.98 -19.60
CA ILE A 305 -5.07 -8.03 -20.19
C ILE A 305 -4.29 -6.98 -20.99
N PRO A 306 -4.46 -6.89 -22.34
CA PRO A 306 -3.75 -5.91 -23.15
C PRO A 306 -4.09 -4.47 -22.73
N ALA A 307 -3.09 -3.60 -22.65
CA ALA A 307 -3.26 -2.19 -22.26
C ALA A 307 -4.24 -1.40 -23.16
N LYS A 308 -4.50 -1.87 -24.38
CA LYS A 308 -5.42 -1.27 -25.35
C LYS A 308 -6.90 -1.34 -24.94
N MET A 309 -7.28 -2.26 -24.06
CA MET A 309 -8.66 -2.37 -23.56
C MET A 309 -8.92 -1.56 -22.29
N ALA A 310 -7.88 -0.98 -21.69
CA ALA A 310 -8.02 -0.18 -20.47
C ALA A 310 -8.53 1.26 -20.71
N HIS A 311 -8.57 1.70 -21.98
CA HIS A 311 -9.10 2.99 -22.38
C HIS A 311 -10.31 2.73 -23.28
N GLY A 312 -11.52 2.81 -22.74
CA GLY A 312 -12.76 2.68 -23.48
C GLY A 312 -12.90 3.78 -24.56
N PRO A 313 -13.77 3.62 -25.57
CA PRO A 313 -13.86 4.45 -26.78
C PRO A 313 -14.42 5.88 -26.58
N ALA A 314 -14.32 6.46 -25.41
CA ALA A 314 -14.89 7.78 -25.10
C ALA A 314 -14.07 8.98 -25.61
N ALA A 315 -12.94 8.78 -26.29
CA ALA A 315 -12.10 9.86 -26.83
C ALA A 315 -12.17 10.02 -28.36
N ALA A 316 -12.82 9.13 -29.07
CA ALA A 316 -12.84 9.17 -30.54
C ALA A 316 -14.01 9.96 -31.16
N GLU A 317 -15.05 10.31 -30.39
CA GLU A 317 -16.24 11.01 -30.94
C GLU A 317 -16.26 12.52 -30.76
N ARG A 318 -15.25 13.16 -30.22
CA ARG A 318 -15.15 14.63 -30.13
C ARG A 318 -14.19 15.28 -31.13
N GLY A 319 -13.70 14.54 -32.11
CA GLY A 319 -12.75 15.02 -33.14
C GLY A 319 -13.28 15.01 -34.58
N GLY A 320 -14.54 14.72 -34.80
CA GLY A 320 -15.09 14.58 -36.14
C GLY A 320 -16.28 15.51 -36.38
N ALA A 321 -16.04 16.67 -36.96
CA ALA A 321 -16.86 17.41 -37.89
C ALA A 321 -16.56 18.92 -37.87
N VAL A 322 -15.40 19.30 -38.36
CA VAL A 322 -15.28 20.62 -39.00
C VAL A 322 -15.25 20.37 -40.51
N SER A 323 -16.43 20.54 -41.13
CA SER A 323 -16.62 20.45 -42.57
C SER A 323 -15.84 21.58 -43.27
N PRO A 324 -15.01 21.31 -44.28
CA PRO A 324 -14.34 22.32 -45.08
C PRO A 324 -15.26 22.84 -46.20
N ARG A 325 -16.32 23.56 -45.85
CA ARG A 325 -17.15 24.25 -46.82
C ARG A 325 -17.53 25.67 -46.35
N ARG A 326 -16.54 26.54 -46.19
CA ARG A 326 -16.72 28.03 -46.18
C ARG A 326 -15.40 28.74 -46.42
N ALA A 327 -14.78 28.51 -47.56
CA ALA A 327 -13.67 29.33 -48.04
C ALA A 327 -13.72 29.51 -49.55
N ALA A 328 -14.88 29.90 -50.07
CA ALA A 328 -15.03 30.20 -51.50
C ALA A 328 -16.19 31.22 -51.78
N VAL A 329 -16.28 32.30 -50.97
CA VAL A 329 -17.05 33.48 -51.33
C VAL A 329 -16.45 34.67 -50.60
N GLU A 330 -15.31 35.17 -51.07
CA GLU A 330 -14.85 36.55 -50.86
C GLU A 330 -13.61 36.82 -51.73
N ARG A 331 -13.78 36.65 -53.01
CA ARG A 331 -12.96 37.35 -54.03
C ARG A 331 -13.84 37.59 -55.25
N ARG A 332 -14.64 38.66 -55.20
CA ARG A 332 -14.94 39.51 -56.35
C ARG A 332 -15.32 40.90 -55.81
#